data_893b3025a0c58ac76040109e4cfe1820
#
_entry.id   893b3025a0c58ac76040109e4cfe1820
#
_cell.length_a   1.000
_cell.length_b   1.000
_cell.length_c   1.000
_cell.angle_alpha   90.00
_cell.angle_beta   90.00
_cell.angle_gamma   90.00
#
_symmetry.space_group_name_H-M   'P 1'
#
loop_
_entity.id
_entity.type
_entity.pdbx_description
1 polymer ?
#
loop_
_entity_poly.entity_id
_entity_poly.type
_entity_poly.pdbx_seq_one_letter_code
_entity_poly.pdbx_strand_id
1 'polypeptide(L)'
;MEKYLDAFINAFIGTADWTWKSIILEVPWYTNYFWGLIVISLLVWGLEIVFPWRKQQAIFRRDFWLDAFYMFFNFFAFSIVISGVYKILGILFGEFNITAKSLVIFDMSHWAPWLQLLVFFIILDFVQWFTHVLLHKYPFLWKFHKVHHSVKEMGFAA
;
A
#
# COMPACT_ATOMS: atom_id res chain seq x y z
N MET A 1 -23.54 18.36 -0.82
CA MET A 1 -23.24 17.14 -1.64
C MET A 1 -22.17 17.47 -2.66
N GLU A 2 -22.27 18.55 -3.41
CA GLU A 2 -21.27 19.01 -4.40
C GLU A 2 -19.84 19.10 -3.84
N LYS A 3 -19.65 19.72 -2.67
CA LYS A 3 -18.34 19.85 -1.99
C LYS A 3 -17.58 18.53 -1.86
N TYR A 4 -18.28 17.45 -1.53
CA TYR A 4 -17.65 16.11 -1.38
C TYR A 4 -17.33 15.48 -2.72
N LEU A 5 -18.23 15.65 -3.70
CA LEU A 5 -18.02 15.16 -5.05
C LEU A 5 -16.84 15.86 -5.70
N ASP A 6 -16.77 17.19 -5.60
CA ASP A 6 -15.64 17.98 -6.13
C ASP A 6 -14.33 17.62 -5.47
N ALA A 7 -14.34 17.42 -4.14
CA ALA A 7 -13.15 16.99 -3.41
C ALA A 7 -12.67 15.59 -3.84
N PHE A 8 -13.60 14.66 -4.04
CA PHE A 8 -13.28 13.34 -4.56
C PHE A 8 -12.70 13.41 -5.95
N ILE A 9 -13.37 14.10 -6.87
CA ILE A 9 -12.95 14.22 -8.28
C ILE A 9 -11.57 14.88 -8.38
N ASN A 10 -11.35 15.98 -7.64
CA ASN A 10 -10.06 16.67 -7.65
C ASN A 10 -8.92 15.79 -7.10
N ALA A 11 -9.16 15.03 -6.03
CA ALA A 11 -8.17 14.11 -5.50
C ALA A 11 -7.89 12.94 -6.46
N PHE A 12 -8.95 12.38 -7.07
CA PHE A 12 -8.87 11.33 -8.07
C PHE A 12 -8.03 11.79 -9.27
N ILE A 13 -8.37 12.95 -9.86
CA ILE A 13 -7.65 13.52 -11.02
C ILE A 13 -6.21 13.82 -10.64
N GLY A 14 -5.96 14.43 -9.48
CA GLY A 14 -4.60 14.77 -9.02
C GLY A 14 -3.72 13.55 -8.86
N THR A 15 -4.26 12.45 -8.30
CA THR A 15 -3.51 11.20 -8.14
C THR A 15 -3.31 10.48 -9.48
N ALA A 16 -4.30 10.52 -10.37
CA ALA A 16 -4.18 9.97 -11.72
C ALA A 16 -3.13 10.74 -12.56
N ASP A 17 -3.13 12.06 -12.50
CA ASP A 17 -2.15 12.92 -13.16
C ASP A 17 -0.72 12.65 -12.63
N TRP A 18 -0.57 12.55 -11.30
CA TRP A 18 0.72 12.19 -10.70
C TRP A 18 1.19 10.80 -11.15
N THR A 19 0.29 9.82 -11.22
CA THR A 19 0.62 8.48 -11.71
C THR A 19 1.06 8.53 -13.17
N TRP A 20 0.35 9.27 -14.00
CA TRP A 20 0.72 9.46 -15.41
C TRP A 20 2.08 10.12 -15.56
N LYS A 21 2.33 11.23 -14.83
CA LYS A 21 3.63 11.90 -14.80
C LYS A 21 4.78 11.01 -14.34
N SER A 22 4.49 10.10 -13.41
CA SER A 22 5.45 9.08 -12.97
C SER A 22 5.80 8.12 -14.11
N ILE A 23 4.81 7.67 -14.90
CA ILE A 23 5.02 6.76 -16.04
C ILE A 23 5.88 7.42 -17.14
N ILE A 24 5.61 8.69 -17.47
CA ILE A 24 6.32 9.44 -18.52
C ILE A 24 7.62 10.10 -18.05
N LEU A 25 8.08 9.78 -16.84
CA LEU A 25 9.36 10.29 -16.25
C LEU A 25 9.39 11.79 -15.97
N GLU A 26 8.25 12.44 -15.82
CA GLU A 26 8.18 13.85 -15.39
C GLU A 26 8.36 14.01 -13.87
N VAL A 27 8.19 12.92 -13.09
CA VAL A 27 8.49 12.90 -11.65
C VAL A 27 9.97 12.57 -11.46
N PRO A 28 10.71 13.30 -10.60
CA PRO A 28 12.12 13.03 -10.31
C PRO A 28 12.37 11.58 -9.92
N TRP A 29 13.46 10.96 -10.40
CA TRP A 29 13.75 9.53 -10.22
C TRP A 29 13.73 9.06 -8.75
N TYR A 30 14.20 9.90 -7.81
CA TYR A 30 14.26 9.58 -6.37
C TYR A 30 12.91 9.62 -5.66
N THR A 31 11.87 10.14 -6.31
CA THR A 31 10.47 10.14 -5.83
C THR A 31 9.53 9.39 -6.77
N ASN A 32 10.08 8.80 -7.84
CA ASN A 32 9.30 8.10 -8.85
C ASN A 32 9.05 6.65 -8.43
N TYR A 33 7.95 6.44 -7.72
CA TYR A 33 7.57 5.11 -7.24
C TYR A 33 7.24 4.12 -8.36
N PHE A 34 6.76 4.57 -9.52
CA PHE A 34 6.41 3.68 -10.63
C PHE A 34 7.66 2.96 -11.16
N TRP A 35 8.66 3.71 -11.56
CA TRP A 35 9.91 3.13 -12.06
C TRP A 35 10.75 2.52 -10.95
N GLY A 36 10.70 3.08 -9.73
CA GLY A 36 11.31 2.48 -8.55
C GLY A 36 10.78 1.09 -8.27
N LEU A 37 9.46 0.88 -8.34
CA LEU A 37 8.83 -0.42 -8.18
C LEU A 37 9.29 -1.41 -9.25
N ILE A 38 9.36 -1.00 -10.51
CA ILE A 38 9.86 -1.84 -11.62
C ILE A 38 11.30 -2.27 -11.37
N VAL A 39 12.19 -1.30 -11.08
CA VAL A 39 13.62 -1.57 -10.89
C VAL A 39 13.85 -2.50 -9.70
N ILE A 40 13.23 -2.24 -8.57
CA ILE A 40 13.35 -3.08 -7.37
C ILE A 40 12.76 -4.47 -7.63
N SER A 41 11.61 -4.56 -8.30
CA SER A 41 10.99 -5.84 -8.65
C SER A 41 11.88 -6.69 -9.54
N LEU A 42 12.48 -6.08 -10.57
CA LEU A 42 13.42 -6.79 -11.46
C LEU A 42 14.69 -7.21 -10.73
N LEU A 43 15.20 -6.39 -9.81
CA LEU A 43 16.37 -6.72 -9.00
C LEU A 43 16.08 -7.91 -8.09
N VAL A 44 14.97 -7.86 -7.34
CA VAL A 44 14.62 -8.95 -6.40
C VAL A 44 14.29 -10.24 -7.16
N TRP A 45 13.56 -10.14 -8.26
CA TRP A 45 13.29 -11.30 -9.12
C TRP A 45 14.58 -11.87 -9.72
N GLY A 46 15.51 -11.02 -10.15
CA GLY A 46 16.84 -11.44 -10.61
C GLY A 46 17.65 -12.14 -9.52
N LEU A 47 17.61 -11.62 -8.28
CA LEU A 47 18.24 -12.29 -7.13
C LEU A 47 17.59 -13.64 -6.82
N GLU A 48 16.27 -13.75 -6.96
CA GLU A 48 15.55 -15.00 -6.77
C GLU A 48 15.91 -16.07 -7.82
N ILE A 49 16.24 -15.66 -9.06
CA ILE A 49 16.74 -16.55 -10.11
C ILE A 49 18.18 -17.03 -9.79
N VAL A 50 19.04 -16.12 -9.34
CA VAL A 50 20.46 -16.44 -9.05
C VAL A 50 20.62 -17.23 -7.76
N PHE A 51 19.80 -16.90 -6.74
CA PHE A 51 19.81 -17.53 -5.42
C PHE A 51 18.44 -18.14 -5.08
N PRO A 52 17.99 -19.17 -5.82
CA PRO A 52 16.66 -19.71 -5.62
C PRO A 52 16.54 -20.38 -4.24
N TRP A 53 15.49 -20.07 -3.50
CA TRP A 53 15.17 -20.74 -2.24
C TRP A 53 14.94 -22.24 -2.41
N ARG A 54 14.37 -22.64 -3.55
CA ARG A 54 14.13 -24.04 -3.92
C ARG A 54 14.92 -24.36 -5.18
N LYS A 55 15.72 -25.44 -5.15
CA LYS A 55 16.59 -25.85 -6.28
C LYS A 55 15.86 -26.11 -7.61
N GLN A 56 14.54 -26.36 -7.57
CA GLN A 56 13.72 -26.64 -8.76
C GLN A 56 12.66 -25.55 -8.96
N GLN A 57 12.92 -24.33 -8.48
CA GLN A 57 11.98 -23.23 -8.61
C GLN A 57 11.88 -22.79 -10.07
N ALA A 58 10.64 -22.71 -10.60
CA ALA A 58 10.41 -22.18 -11.94
C ALA A 58 10.69 -20.68 -11.97
N ILE A 59 11.33 -20.20 -13.05
CA ILE A 59 11.58 -18.76 -13.25
C ILE A 59 10.26 -17.99 -13.35
N PHE A 60 9.33 -18.51 -14.15
CA PHE A 60 7.95 -18.02 -14.22
C PHE A 60 7.07 -19.04 -13.52
N ARG A 61 6.60 -18.67 -12.33
CA ARG A 61 5.68 -19.49 -11.55
C ARG A 61 4.26 -19.38 -12.09
N ARG A 62 3.44 -20.31 -11.69
CA ARG A 62 2.00 -20.20 -11.92
C ARG A 62 1.52 -18.86 -11.34
N ASP A 63 0.69 -18.17 -12.10
CA ASP A 63 0.07 -16.89 -11.74
C ASP A 63 1.04 -15.69 -11.62
N PHE A 64 2.35 -15.84 -11.99
CA PHE A 64 3.35 -14.76 -11.94
C PHE A 64 2.86 -13.44 -12.54
N TRP A 65 2.24 -13.48 -13.72
CA TRP A 65 1.73 -12.28 -14.38
C TRP A 65 0.51 -11.68 -13.68
N LEU A 66 -0.30 -12.53 -13.05
CA LEU A 66 -1.43 -12.09 -12.25
C LEU A 66 -0.95 -11.35 -10.99
N ASP A 67 0.04 -11.89 -10.31
CA ASP A 67 0.65 -11.27 -9.13
C ASP A 67 1.31 -9.95 -9.49
N ALA A 68 2.09 -9.91 -10.57
CA ALA A 68 2.70 -8.68 -11.09
C ALA A 68 1.63 -7.63 -11.45
N PHE A 69 0.52 -8.03 -12.10
CA PHE A 69 -0.59 -7.15 -12.39
C PHE A 69 -1.19 -6.57 -11.10
N TYR A 70 -1.50 -7.41 -10.10
CA TYR A 70 -2.09 -6.95 -8.85
C TYR A 70 -1.16 -6.07 -8.04
N MET A 71 0.15 -6.29 -8.08
CA MET A 71 1.13 -5.42 -7.44
C MET A 71 1.01 -3.97 -7.97
N PHE A 72 0.94 -3.78 -9.29
CA PHE A 72 0.76 -2.46 -9.89
C PHE A 72 -0.67 -1.93 -9.71
N PHE A 73 -1.67 -2.78 -9.89
CA PHE A 73 -3.07 -2.41 -9.74
C PHE A 73 -3.36 -1.90 -8.33
N ASN A 74 -2.95 -2.64 -7.29
CA ASN A 74 -3.19 -2.24 -5.91
C ASN A 74 -2.46 -0.94 -5.56
N PHE A 75 -1.23 -0.79 -6.03
CA PHE A 75 -0.46 0.40 -5.70
C PHE A 75 -0.96 1.65 -6.43
N PHE A 76 -1.27 1.57 -7.71
CA PHE A 76 -1.61 2.74 -8.52
C PHE A 76 -3.13 2.90 -8.72
N ALA A 77 -3.81 1.93 -9.29
CA ALA A 77 -5.23 2.05 -9.61
C ALA A 77 -6.10 2.16 -8.36
N PHE A 78 -5.81 1.36 -7.33
CA PHE A 78 -6.53 1.43 -6.06
C PHE A 78 -6.24 2.74 -5.32
N SER A 79 -4.98 3.22 -5.32
CA SER A 79 -4.62 4.48 -4.67
C SER A 79 -5.32 5.69 -5.29
N ILE A 80 -5.59 5.70 -6.59
CA ILE A 80 -6.34 6.77 -7.26
C ILE A 80 -7.76 6.89 -6.65
N VAL A 81 -8.45 5.77 -6.45
CA VAL A 81 -9.79 5.76 -5.85
C VAL A 81 -9.74 6.13 -4.37
N ILE A 82 -8.81 5.53 -3.64
CA ILE A 82 -8.66 5.74 -2.19
C ILE A 82 -8.28 7.19 -1.85
N SER A 83 -7.53 7.88 -2.70
CA SER A 83 -7.20 9.30 -2.49
C SER A 83 -8.45 10.17 -2.37
N GLY A 84 -9.46 9.91 -3.20
CA GLY A 84 -10.76 10.59 -3.12
C GLY A 84 -11.50 10.30 -1.82
N VAL A 85 -11.50 9.04 -1.37
CA VAL A 85 -12.11 8.65 -0.09
C VAL A 85 -11.42 9.33 1.09
N TYR A 86 -10.09 9.36 1.14
CA TYR A 86 -9.35 10.07 2.18
C TYR A 86 -9.63 11.57 2.20
N LYS A 87 -9.82 12.17 1.02
CA LYS A 87 -10.18 13.59 0.94
C LYS A 87 -11.55 13.87 1.54
N ILE A 88 -12.54 13.02 1.26
CA ILE A 88 -13.88 13.10 1.88
C ILE A 88 -13.78 12.95 3.39
N LEU A 89 -13.07 11.95 3.88
CA LEU A 89 -12.88 11.72 5.32
C LEU A 89 -12.22 12.94 5.99
N GLY A 90 -11.22 13.55 5.35
CA GLY A 90 -10.56 14.75 5.86
C GLY A 90 -11.54 15.93 5.98
N ILE A 91 -12.46 16.09 5.03
CA ILE A 91 -13.50 17.12 5.11
C ILE A 91 -14.47 16.85 6.26
N LEU A 92 -14.94 15.60 6.37
CA LEU A 92 -15.84 15.18 7.46
C LEU A 92 -15.21 15.43 8.83
N PHE A 93 -13.96 15.01 9.03
CA PHE A 93 -13.25 15.28 10.28
C PHE A 93 -13.12 16.77 10.57
N GLY A 94 -12.85 17.59 9.54
CA GLY A 94 -12.82 19.03 9.69
C GLY A 94 -14.18 19.63 10.14
N GLU A 95 -15.30 19.12 9.63
CA GLU A 95 -16.66 19.56 10.03
C GLU A 95 -16.97 19.21 11.50
N PHE A 96 -16.41 18.13 12.01
CA PHE A 96 -16.51 17.77 13.43
C PHE A 96 -15.39 18.35 14.29
N ASN A 97 -14.56 19.26 13.75
CA ASN A 97 -13.37 19.81 14.41
C ASN A 97 -12.37 18.75 14.88
N ILE A 98 -12.38 17.57 14.25
CA ILE A 98 -11.42 16.51 14.51
C ILE A 98 -10.16 16.81 13.70
N THR A 99 -9.10 17.22 14.37
CA THR A 99 -7.79 17.50 13.78
C THR A 99 -6.78 16.44 14.18
N ALA A 100 -5.68 16.32 13.44
CA ALA A 100 -4.59 15.45 13.86
C ALA A 100 -4.13 15.75 15.29
N LYS A 101 -4.10 17.03 15.68
CA LYS A 101 -3.73 17.47 17.03
C LYS A 101 -4.72 17.01 18.09
N SER A 102 -6.02 16.99 17.78
CA SER A 102 -7.05 16.52 18.73
C SER A 102 -7.05 14.99 18.93
N LEU A 103 -6.40 14.27 18.03
CA LEU A 103 -6.23 12.80 18.09
C LEU A 103 -4.93 12.38 18.78
N VAL A 104 -4.05 13.32 19.15
CA VAL A 104 -2.82 13.00 19.86
C VAL A 104 -3.18 12.53 21.28
N ILE A 105 -2.98 11.24 21.54
CA ILE A 105 -3.18 10.63 22.86
C ILE A 105 -1.92 10.83 23.72
N PHE A 106 -0.75 10.75 23.07
CA PHE A 106 0.54 10.86 23.72
C PHE A 106 1.56 11.54 22.81
N ASP A 107 2.22 12.59 23.31
CA ASP A 107 3.22 13.33 22.55
C ASP A 107 4.62 12.74 22.76
N MET A 108 5.15 12.13 21.73
CA MET A 108 6.50 11.56 21.69
C MET A 108 7.50 12.47 20.95
N SER A 109 7.12 13.70 20.58
CA SER A 109 7.98 14.58 19.78
C SER A 109 9.35 14.89 20.43
N HIS A 110 9.41 14.80 21.77
CA HIS A 110 10.62 15.02 22.55
C HIS A 110 11.53 13.78 22.69
N TRP A 111 11.08 12.64 22.21
CA TRP A 111 11.86 11.40 22.31
C TRP A 111 12.93 11.36 21.22
N ALA A 112 14.00 10.59 21.47
CA ALA A 112 15.00 10.34 20.44
C ALA A 112 14.35 9.72 19.18
N PRO A 113 14.71 10.15 17.96
CA PRO A 113 14.06 9.69 16.72
C PRO A 113 14.03 8.16 16.57
N TRP A 114 15.10 7.47 16.95
CA TRP A 114 15.16 6.01 16.88
C TRP A 114 14.13 5.34 17.80
N LEU A 115 13.84 5.94 18.97
CA LEU A 115 12.85 5.42 19.91
C LEU A 115 11.43 5.64 19.39
N GLN A 116 11.17 6.80 18.77
CA GLN A 116 9.89 7.07 18.08
C GLN A 116 9.65 6.04 16.99
N LEU A 117 10.67 5.75 16.15
CA LEU A 117 10.59 4.74 15.09
C LEU A 117 10.35 3.34 15.64
N LEU A 118 11.03 2.96 16.72
CA LEU A 118 10.85 1.66 17.36
C LEU A 118 9.42 1.47 17.88
N VAL A 119 8.89 2.45 18.60
CA VAL A 119 7.52 2.41 19.13
C VAL A 119 6.52 2.36 17.99
N PHE A 120 6.70 3.19 16.97
CA PHE A 120 5.85 3.20 15.79
C PHE A 120 5.86 1.86 15.05
N PHE A 121 7.04 1.25 14.88
CA PHE A 121 7.19 -0.08 14.30
C PHE A 121 6.41 -1.14 15.08
N ILE A 122 6.56 -1.17 16.42
CA ILE A 122 5.84 -2.13 17.27
C ILE A 122 4.32 -1.95 17.18
N ILE A 123 3.85 -0.69 17.18
CA ILE A 123 2.40 -0.40 17.06
C ILE A 123 1.88 -0.84 15.69
N LEU A 124 2.60 -0.53 14.61
CA LEU A 124 2.18 -0.94 13.26
C LEU A 124 2.14 -2.45 13.11
N ASP A 125 3.16 -3.16 13.60
CA ASP A 125 3.23 -4.63 13.57
C ASP A 125 2.06 -5.23 14.35
N PHE A 126 1.79 -4.72 15.55
CA PHE A 126 0.64 -5.15 16.35
C PHE A 126 -0.70 -4.91 15.63
N VAL A 127 -0.90 -3.74 15.04
CA VAL A 127 -2.13 -3.41 14.29
C VAL A 127 -2.27 -4.33 13.09
N GLN A 128 -1.20 -4.59 12.36
CA GLN A 128 -1.19 -5.48 11.21
C GLN A 128 -1.52 -6.92 11.62
N TRP A 129 -0.86 -7.44 12.66
CA TRP A 129 -1.14 -8.75 13.24
C TRP A 129 -2.60 -8.85 13.70
N PHE A 130 -3.09 -7.87 14.46
CA PHE A 130 -4.47 -7.86 14.97
C PHE A 130 -5.49 -7.83 13.83
N THR A 131 -5.27 -6.99 12.82
CA THR A 131 -6.10 -6.94 11.61
C THR A 131 -6.13 -8.30 10.91
N HIS A 132 -4.97 -8.95 10.77
CA HIS A 132 -4.86 -10.28 10.16
C HIS A 132 -5.65 -11.34 10.95
N VAL A 133 -5.57 -11.31 12.29
CA VAL A 133 -6.39 -12.17 13.15
C VAL A 133 -7.88 -11.95 12.91
N LEU A 134 -8.33 -10.70 12.78
CA LEU A 134 -9.73 -10.38 12.48
C LEU A 134 -10.16 -10.89 11.11
N LEU A 135 -9.30 -10.80 10.10
CA LEU A 135 -9.54 -11.31 8.76
C LEU A 135 -9.75 -12.84 8.75
N HIS A 136 -9.06 -13.56 9.62
CA HIS A 136 -9.26 -15.00 9.80
C HIS A 136 -10.47 -15.34 10.66
N LYS A 137 -10.78 -14.51 11.66
CA LYS A 137 -11.81 -14.80 12.65
C LYS A 137 -13.24 -14.61 12.13
N TYR A 138 -13.44 -13.57 11.30
CA TYR A 138 -14.78 -13.23 10.83
C TYR A 138 -15.07 -13.80 9.44
N PRO A 139 -16.11 -14.65 9.25
CA PRO A 139 -16.41 -15.31 7.97
C PRO A 139 -16.61 -14.35 6.80
N PHE A 140 -17.17 -13.15 7.05
CA PHE A 140 -17.32 -12.12 6.02
C PHE A 140 -15.96 -11.62 5.53
N LEU A 141 -15.05 -11.29 6.44
CA LEU A 141 -13.71 -10.81 6.13
C LEU A 141 -12.86 -11.93 5.49
N TRP A 142 -13.02 -13.17 5.96
CA TRP A 142 -12.35 -14.33 5.39
C TRP A 142 -12.68 -14.55 3.92
N LYS A 143 -13.89 -14.24 3.45
CA LYS A 143 -14.26 -14.37 2.03
C LYS A 143 -13.33 -13.57 1.10
N PHE A 144 -12.84 -12.43 1.56
CA PHE A 144 -11.88 -11.60 0.83
C PHE A 144 -10.44 -12.08 1.08
N HIS A 145 -10.12 -12.36 2.32
CA HIS A 145 -8.75 -12.70 2.73
C HIS A 145 -8.27 -14.07 2.24
N LYS A 146 -9.18 -15.04 2.08
CA LYS A 146 -8.82 -16.38 1.55
C LYS A 146 -8.15 -16.35 0.18
N VAL A 147 -8.34 -15.29 -0.62
CA VAL A 147 -7.67 -15.12 -1.91
C VAL A 147 -6.16 -14.99 -1.70
N HIS A 148 -5.75 -14.24 -0.67
CA HIS A 148 -4.33 -14.15 -0.28
C HIS A 148 -3.73 -15.51 0.10
N HIS A 149 -4.52 -16.42 0.70
CA HIS A 149 -4.10 -17.77 1.05
C HIS A 149 -4.25 -18.80 -0.09
N SER A 150 -4.71 -18.40 -1.26
CA SER A 150 -4.87 -19.30 -2.42
C SER A 150 -3.58 -19.49 -3.22
N VAL A 151 -2.55 -18.73 -2.93
CA VAL A 151 -1.25 -18.78 -3.58
C VAL A 151 -0.60 -20.14 -3.33
N LYS A 152 -0.29 -20.87 -4.42
CA LYS A 152 0.30 -22.21 -4.33
C LYS A 152 1.84 -22.18 -4.29
N GLU A 153 2.43 -21.20 -4.92
CA GLU A 153 3.87 -21.00 -5.02
C GLU A 153 4.21 -19.57 -4.68
N MET A 154 4.73 -19.35 -3.48
CA MET A 154 5.14 -18.00 -3.06
C MET A 154 6.38 -17.53 -3.82
N GLY A 155 6.37 -16.28 -4.20
CA GLY A 155 7.49 -15.57 -4.79
C GLY A 155 7.43 -14.10 -4.46
N PHE A 156 8.35 -13.33 -5.02
CA PHE A 156 8.47 -11.91 -4.74
C PHE A 156 7.16 -11.12 -4.99
N ALA A 157 6.42 -11.46 -6.03
CA ALA A 157 5.19 -10.75 -6.40
C ALA A 157 3.91 -11.33 -5.79
N ALA A 158 4.00 -12.43 -5.02
CA ALA A 158 2.85 -13.15 -4.46
C ALA A 158 2.49 -12.68 -3.05
#